data_32e68d3c5aee61a5ca9568884dcb57d1
#
_entry.id   32e68d3c5aee61a5ca9568884dcb57d1
#
_cell.length_a   1.000
_cell.length_b   1.000
_cell.length_c   1.000
_cell.angle_alpha   90.00
_cell.angle_beta   90.00
_cell.angle_gamma   90.00
#
_symmetry.space_group_name_H-M   'P 1'
#
loop_
_entity.id
_entity.type
_entity.pdbx_description
1 polymer ?
#
loop_
_entity_poly.entity_id
_entity_poly.type
_entity_poly.pdbx_seq_one_letter_code
_entity_poly.pdbx_strand_id
1 'polypeptide(L)'
;MFSPEGPTVRELAVQALSSVERGYDLLAPKFDHTPFRTPTRVLDAVAKALGPAGPFEDGLDLCCGTGAGLAVLGGLCRRSVTGVDFSAGMLDVARRDLGEDVALVRADARALPFTAAIDLVVSFGAFGHFLPRELPGLFAQVHSALRPGGRFVFPVAAPPRPSSPAYWTLLGFDAVMRVRNAVRRPPFVMYYRTFRLGDVRRELESAGFTVELRPLAEFGLRADGSPRARLVTARRG
;
A
#
# COMPACT_ATOMS: atom_id res chain seq x y z
N MET A 1 8.70 10.74 16.51
CA MET A 1 8.10 12.03 16.87
C MET A 1 7.61 12.64 15.58
N PHE A 2 6.39 13.13 15.53
CA PHE A 2 5.83 13.79 14.33
C PHE A 2 6.54 15.14 14.12
N SER A 3 6.66 15.58 12.87
CA SER A 3 7.18 16.92 12.57
C SER A 3 6.26 18.01 13.15
N PRO A 4 6.72 19.25 13.33
CA PRO A 4 5.87 20.36 13.77
C PRO A 4 4.65 20.59 12.85
N GLU A 5 4.78 20.25 11.56
CA GLU A 5 3.70 20.33 10.55
C GLU A 5 2.80 19.10 10.54
N GLY A 6 3.16 18.06 11.29
CA GLY A 6 2.43 16.80 11.38
C GLY A 6 1.17 16.90 12.24
N PRO A 7 0.36 15.82 12.29
CA PRO A 7 -0.84 15.79 13.09
C PRO A 7 -0.54 15.82 14.60
N THR A 8 -1.37 16.51 15.33
CA THR A 8 -1.34 16.52 16.80
C THR A 8 -1.85 15.20 17.37
N VAL A 9 -1.52 14.91 18.64
CA VAL A 9 -2.04 13.73 19.35
C VAL A 9 -3.59 13.70 19.36
N ARG A 10 -4.24 14.87 19.48
CA ARG A 10 -5.69 14.98 19.42
C ARG A 10 -6.24 14.58 18.05
N GLU A 11 -5.63 15.05 16.96
CA GLU A 11 -6.04 14.69 15.60
C GLU A 11 -5.88 13.18 15.35
N LEU A 12 -4.78 12.58 15.80
CA LEU A 12 -4.56 11.14 15.73
C LEU A 12 -5.58 10.33 16.54
N ALA A 13 -5.96 10.84 17.73
CA ALA A 13 -7.00 10.21 18.53
C ALA A 13 -8.37 10.27 17.84
N VAL A 14 -8.73 11.42 17.25
CA VAL A 14 -9.97 11.58 16.45
C VAL A 14 -9.94 10.63 15.24
N GLN A 15 -8.83 10.55 14.53
CA GLN A 15 -8.63 9.62 13.42
C GLN A 15 -8.86 8.17 13.87
N ALA A 16 -8.17 7.73 14.93
CA ALA A 16 -8.26 6.36 15.43
C ALA A 16 -9.66 6.00 15.95
N LEU A 17 -10.49 6.98 16.31
CA LEU A 17 -11.88 6.78 16.74
C LEU A 17 -12.89 6.87 15.60
N SER A 18 -12.46 7.25 14.40
CA SER A 18 -13.28 7.35 13.19
C SER A 18 -13.34 6.01 12.41
N SER A 19 -14.06 6.00 11.27
CA SER A 19 -13.87 4.96 10.24
C SER A 19 -12.51 5.14 9.54
N VAL A 20 -12.05 4.12 8.83
CA VAL A 20 -10.77 4.21 8.08
C VAL A 20 -10.86 5.36 7.06
N GLU A 21 -11.94 5.43 6.27
CA GLU A 21 -12.16 6.50 5.29
C GLU A 21 -12.11 7.88 5.92
N ARG A 22 -12.98 8.14 6.90
CA ARG A 22 -13.03 9.44 7.58
C ARG A 22 -11.72 9.79 8.30
N GLY A 23 -11.04 8.79 8.84
CA GLY A 23 -9.74 8.97 9.48
C GLY A 23 -8.68 9.45 8.49
N TYR A 24 -8.68 8.91 7.28
CA TYR A 24 -7.80 9.35 6.20
C TYR A 24 -8.19 10.71 5.63
N ASP A 25 -9.48 11.00 5.45
CA ASP A 25 -9.94 12.34 5.04
C ASP A 25 -9.47 13.43 6.01
N LEU A 26 -9.57 13.16 7.32
CA LEU A 26 -9.10 14.10 8.35
C LEU A 26 -7.57 14.25 8.37
N LEU A 27 -6.84 13.19 8.07
CA LEU A 27 -5.37 13.17 8.07
C LEU A 27 -4.77 13.73 6.79
N ALA A 28 -5.48 13.69 5.67
CA ALA A 28 -4.98 13.99 4.34
C ALA A 28 -4.17 15.29 4.25
N PRO A 29 -4.58 16.44 4.84
CA PRO A 29 -3.80 17.68 4.73
C PRO A 29 -2.41 17.61 5.39
N LYS A 30 -2.21 16.67 6.31
CA LYS A 30 -0.95 16.50 7.08
C LYS A 30 -0.28 15.15 6.85
N PHE A 31 -0.84 14.32 5.97
CA PHE A 31 -0.39 12.95 5.76
C PHE A 31 1.07 12.86 5.36
N ASP A 32 1.54 13.72 4.49
CA ASP A 32 2.92 13.71 4.00
C ASP A 32 3.96 14.08 5.06
N HIS A 33 3.52 14.71 6.15
CA HIS A 33 4.33 14.98 7.34
C HIS A 33 4.28 13.87 8.40
N THR A 34 3.68 12.72 8.06
CA THR A 34 3.59 11.57 8.96
C THR A 34 4.61 10.49 8.60
N PRO A 35 4.99 9.62 9.56
CA PRO A 35 5.79 8.43 9.26
C PRO A 35 5.02 7.36 8.47
N PHE A 36 3.75 7.58 8.17
CA PHE A 36 2.92 6.67 7.38
C PHE A 36 3.11 6.85 5.88
N ARG A 37 3.59 8.03 5.45
CA ARG A 37 3.98 8.26 4.06
C ARG A 37 5.10 7.31 3.67
N THR A 38 4.94 6.67 2.53
CA THR A 38 6.00 5.79 2.00
C THR A 38 7.29 6.57 1.76
N PRO A 39 8.41 6.17 2.38
CA PRO A 39 9.68 6.88 2.20
C PRO A 39 10.14 6.86 0.75
N THR A 40 10.68 7.98 0.25
CA THR A 40 11.18 8.12 -1.13
C THR A 40 12.16 7.01 -1.51
N ARG A 41 13.04 6.60 -0.61
CA ARG A 41 13.98 5.48 -0.85
C ARG A 41 13.27 4.15 -1.20
N VAL A 42 12.04 3.95 -0.72
CA VAL A 42 11.25 2.74 -1.05
C VAL A 42 10.69 2.87 -2.46
N LEU A 43 10.17 4.06 -2.80
CA LEU A 43 9.66 4.38 -4.14
C LEU A 43 10.77 4.23 -5.19
N ASP A 44 11.95 4.81 -4.94
CA ASP A 44 13.13 4.73 -5.83
C ASP A 44 13.61 3.29 -6.02
N ALA A 45 13.65 2.49 -4.93
CA ALA A 45 14.06 1.09 -5.01
C ALA A 45 13.07 0.26 -5.86
N VAL A 46 11.77 0.54 -5.75
CA VAL A 46 10.74 -0.12 -6.56
C VAL A 46 10.84 0.32 -8.03
N ALA A 47 10.98 1.63 -8.30
CA ALA A 47 11.15 2.17 -9.64
C ALA A 47 12.36 1.54 -10.35
N LYS A 48 13.53 1.51 -9.67
CA LYS A 48 14.74 0.87 -10.16
C LYS A 48 14.57 -0.61 -10.44
N ALA A 49 13.88 -1.33 -9.55
CA ALA A 49 13.65 -2.78 -9.71
C ALA A 49 12.71 -3.10 -10.88
N LEU A 50 11.78 -2.19 -11.21
CA LEU A 50 10.81 -2.35 -12.29
C LEU A 50 11.32 -1.86 -13.65
N GLY A 51 12.25 -0.89 -13.68
CA GLY A 51 12.76 -0.29 -14.91
C GLY A 51 13.16 -1.31 -16.00
N PRO A 52 13.93 -2.40 -15.70
CA PRO A 52 14.30 -3.41 -16.70
C PRO A 52 13.12 -4.23 -17.26
N ALA A 53 11.96 -4.20 -16.64
CA ALA A 53 10.78 -4.95 -17.04
C ALA A 53 9.77 -4.11 -17.84
N GLY A 54 9.98 -2.81 -17.89
CA GLY A 54 9.19 -1.85 -18.67
C GLY A 54 9.76 -1.59 -20.06
N PRO A 55 9.23 -0.59 -20.74
CA PRO A 55 8.12 0.24 -20.28
C PRO A 55 6.78 -0.48 -20.28
N PHE A 56 5.84 -0.02 -19.44
CA PHE A 56 4.45 -0.46 -19.39
C PHE A 56 3.57 0.54 -20.13
N GLU A 57 2.36 0.15 -20.54
CA GLU A 57 1.42 1.09 -21.18
C GLU A 57 0.57 1.79 -20.10
N ASP A 58 -0.21 1.03 -19.33
CA ASP A 58 -1.15 1.56 -18.33
C ASP A 58 -0.77 1.14 -16.92
N GLY A 59 -0.61 2.13 -16.04
CA GLY A 59 -0.28 1.95 -14.63
C GLY A 59 -1.44 2.32 -13.70
N LEU A 60 -1.57 1.57 -12.60
CA LEU A 60 -2.51 1.83 -11.53
C LEU A 60 -1.78 1.85 -10.18
N ASP A 61 -1.90 2.95 -9.44
CA ASP A 61 -1.52 3.02 -8.02
C ASP A 61 -2.74 2.69 -7.15
N LEU A 62 -2.71 1.52 -6.52
CA LEU A 62 -3.80 0.99 -5.70
C LEU A 62 -3.69 1.49 -4.27
N CYS A 63 -4.71 2.18 -3.77
CA CYS A 63 -4.70 2.94 -2.53
C CYS A 63 -3.60 4.01 -2.56
N CYS A 64 -3.69 4.89 -3.55
CA CYS A 64 -2.64 5.84 -3.90
C CYS A 64 -2.39 6.94 -2.85
N GLY A 65 -3.33 7.14 -1.92
CA GLY A 65 -3.25 8.20 -0.91
C GLY A 65 -3.03 9.56 -1.55
N THR A 66 -1.99 10.28 -1.11
CA THR A 66 -1.57 11.59 -1.66
C THR A 66 -0.78 11.48 -2.97
N GLY A 67 -0.68 10.30 -3.58
CA GLY A 67 -0.13 10.11 -4.91
C GLY A 67 1.37 9.81 -5.01
N ALA A 68 2.02 9.41 -3.91
CA ALA A 68 3.45 9.14 -3.92
C ALA A 68 3.87 8.04 -4.93
N GLY A 69 3.05 7.01 -5.14
CA GLY A 69 3.30 5.93 -6.10
C GLY A 69 3.03 6.34 -7.55
N LEU A 70 2.19 7.35 -7.78
CA LEU A 70 1.92 7.85 -9.13
C LEU A 70 3.18 8.42 -9.79
N ALA A 71 4.07 9.05 -9.01
CA ALA A 71 5.36 9.53 -9.52
C ALA A 71 6.25 8.36 -10.01
N VAL A 72 6.20 7.20 -9.34
CA VAL A 72 6.90 5.97 -9.78
C VAL A 72 6.34 5.49 -11.11
N LEU A 73 5.01 5.43 -11.24
CA LEU A 73 4.34 4.98 -12.45
C LEU A 73 4.57 5.93 -13.63
N GLY A 74 4.62 7.25 -13.39
CA GLY A 74 4.91 8.24 -14.43
C GLY A 74 6.27 8.04 -15.12
N GLY A 75 7.26 7.48 -14.41
CA GLY A 75 8.55 7.11 -14.99
C GLY A 75 8.59 5.73 -15.67
N LEU A 76 7.55 4.92 -15.53
CA LEU A 76 7.50 3.53 -16.00
C LEU A 76 6.42 3.27 -17.06
N CYS A 77 5.37 4.09 -17.11
CA CYS A 77 4.23 3.92 -18.00
C CYS A 77 4.20 4.98 -19.09
N ARG A 78 3.80 4.58 -20.30
CA ARG A 78 3.81 5.45 -21.52
C ARG A 78 2.47 6.07 -21.83
N ARG A 79 1.37 5.38 -21.56
CA ARG A 79 0.04 5.78 -22.02
C ARG A 79 -0.76 6.45 -20.92
N SER A 80 -0.95 5.78 -19.79
CA SER A 80 -1.74 6.33 -18.70
C SER A 80 -1.23 5.90 -17.33
N VAL A 81 -1.46 6.79 -16.35
CA VAL A 81 -1.25 6.52 -14.94
C VAL A 81 -2.51 6.92 -14.19
N THR A 82 -3.07 5.99 -13.42
CA THR A 82 -4.29 6.21 -12.65
C THR A 82 -4.03 5.94 -11.17
N GLY A 83 -4.50 6.82 -10.30
CA GLY A 83 -4.56 6.60 -8.85
C GLY A 83 -5.94 6.17 -8.40
N VAL A 84 -6.03 5.17 -7.56
CA VAL A 84 -7.28 4.76 -6.91
C VAL A 84 -7.15 4.88 -5.41
N ASP A 85 -8.06 5.59 -4.80
CA ASP A 85 -8.23 5.63 -3.35
C ASP A 85 -9.71 5.79 -2.97
N PHE A 86 -10.10 5.35 -1.78
CA PHE A 86 -11.47 5.52 -1.31
C PHE A 86 -11.68 6.83 -0.54
N SER A 87 -10.60 7.44 -0.02
CA SER A 87 -10.62 8.72 0.68
C SER A 87 -10.66 9.88 -0.30
N ALA A 88 -11.73 10.67 -0.25
CA ALA A 88 -11.85 11.88 -1.05
C ALA A 88 -10.77 12.91 -0.67
N GLY A 89 -10.51 13.07 0.63
CA GLY A 89 -9.49 14.01 1.11
C GLY A 89 -8.08 13.66 0.61
N MET A 90 -7.72 12.37 0.53
CA MET A 90 -6.43 11.95 -0.05
C MET A 90 -6.34 12.30 -1.53
N LEU A 91 -7.39 12.02 -2.30
CA LEU A 91 -7.43 12.34 -3.73
C LEU A 91 -7.41 13.85 -3.99
N ASP A 92 -8.01 14.65 -3.13
CA ASP A 92 -7.96 16.12 -3.25
C ASP A 92 -6.54 16.65 -3.03
N VAL A 93 -5.79 16.08 -2.08
CA VAL A 93 -4.36 16.39 -1.89
C VAL A 93 -3.57 15.94 -3.12
N ALA A 94 -3.76 14.71 -3.59
CA ALA A 94 -3.06 14.20 -4.77
C ALA A 94 -3.29 15.09 -6.01
N ARG A 95 -4.54 15.51 -6.25
CA ARG A 95 -4.90 16.38 -7.39
C ARG A 95 -4.21 17.75 -7.28
N ARG A 96 -4.23 18.35 -6.09
CA ARG A 96 -3.58 19.64 -5.86
C ARG A 96 -2.07 19.60 -6.09
N ASP A 97 -1.42 18.52 -5.65
CA ASP A 97 0.04 18.43 -5.63
C ASP A 97 0.63 17.87 -6.95
N LEU A 98 -0.14 17.07 -7.70
CA LEU A 98 0.28 16.46 -8.97
C LEU A 98 -0.33 17.12 -10.21
N GLY A 99 -1.33 17.99 -10.04
CA GLY A 99 -2.03 18.68 -11.14
C GLY A 99 -3.31 17.99 -11.61
N GLU A 100 -4.09 18.74 -12.40
CA GLU A 100 -5.43 18.31 -12.88
C GLU A 100 -5.36 17.16 -13.92
N ASP A 101 -4.22 16.99 -14.59
CA ASP A 101 -4.05 15.99 -15.65
C ASP A 101 -3.89 14.56 -15.12
N VAL A 102 -3.75 14.39 -13.80
CA VAL A 102 -3.61 13.05 -13.19
C VAL A 102 -4.97 12.38 -13.07
N ALA A 103 -5.10 11.20 -13.66
CA ALA A 103 -6.30 10.38 -13.55
C ALA A 103 -6.46 9.84 -12.11
N LEU A 104 -7.45 10.35 -11.38
CA LEU A 104 -7.77 9.92 -10.01
C LEU A 104 -9.20 9.39 -9.95
N VAL A 105 -9.34 8.17 -9.41
CA VAL A 105 -10.62 7.48 -9.30
C VAL A 105 -10.91 7.18 -7.83
N ARG A 106 -12.03 7.71 -7.33
CA ARG A 106 -12.51 7.36 -6.00
C ARG A 106 -13.22 6.01 -6.05
N ALA A 107 -12.57 4.97 -5.54
CA ALA A 107 -13.14 3.63 -5.47
C ALA A 107 -12.55 2.82 -4.31
N ASP A 108 -13.29 1.82 -3.87
CA ASP A 108 -12.80 0.81 -2.93
C ASP A 108 -11.93 -0.21 -3.70
N ALA A 109 -10.73 -0.48 -3.20
CA ALA A 109 -9.85 -1.48 -3.78
C ALA A 109 -10.47 -2.89 -3.87
N ARG A 110 -11.51 -3.15 -3.06
CA ARG A 110 -12.29 -4.40 -3.06
C ARG A 110 -13.35 -4.45 -4.16
N ALA A 111 -13.53 -3.35 -4.92
CA ALA A 111 -14.50 -3.22 -6.02
C ALA A 111 -13.95 -2.28 -7.09
N LEU A 112 -12.88 -2.70 -7.77
CA LEU A 112 -12.19 -1.90 -8.77
C LEU A 112 -13.03 -1.76 -10.06
N PRO A 113 -13.16 -0.54 -10.63
CA PRO A 113 -13.91 -0.34 -11.88
C PRO A 113 -13.07 -0.64 -13.13
N PHE A 114 -12.18 -1.64 -13.07
CA PHE A 114 -11.29 -2.01 -14.17
C PHE A 114 -11.40 -3.49 -14.50
N THR A 115 -11.36 -3.82 -15.79
CA THR A 115 -11.32 -5.21 -16.27
C THR A 115 -10.33 -5.30 -17.43
N ALA A 116 -9.27 -6.10 -17.27
CA ALA A 116 -8.23 -6.33 -18.27
C ALA A 116 -7.72 -5.03 -18.94
N ALA A 117 -7.54 -3.97 -18.14
CA ALA A 117 -7.22 -2.62 -18.61
C ALA A 117 -5.82 -2.14 -18.23
N ILE A 118 -5.15 -2.82 -17.28
CA ILE A 118 -3.92 -2.35 -16.65
C ILE A 118 -2.77 -3.33 -16.88
N ASP A 119 -1.57 -2.82 -17.12
CA ASP A 119 -0.35 -3.63 -17.31
C ASP A 119 0.48 -3.72 -16.02
N LEU A 120 0.46 -2.64 -15.22
CA LEU A 120 1.19 -2.56 -13.97
C LEU A 120 0.30 -1.99 -12.87
N VAL A 121 0.03 -2.76 -11.84
CA VAL A 121 -0.55 -2.28 -10.58
C VAL A 121 0.55 -2.20 -9.54
N VAL A 122 0.69 -1.06 -8.87
CA VAL A 122 1.55 -0.90 -7.69
C VAL A 122 0.70 -0.59 -6.46
N SER A 123 1.22 -0.89 -5.26
CA SER A 123 0.60 -0.46 -4.01
C SER A 123 1.68 -0.23 -2.95
N PHE A 124 1.57 0.87 -2.22
CA PHE A 124 2.55 1.27 -1.21
C PHE A 124 1.89 1.43 0.16
N GLY A 125 2.13 0.46 1.05
CA GLY A 125 1.71 0.57 2.46
C GLY A 125 0.24 0.29 2.77
N ALA A 126 -0.60 -0.09 1.79
CA ALA A 126 -2.04 -0.21 1.96
C ALA A 126 -2.51 -1.48 2.69
N PHE A 127 -1.74 -2.57 2.65
CA PHE A 127 -2.22 -3.88 3.13
C PHE A 127 -2.52 -3.94 4.62
N GLY A 128 -1.97 -3.04 5.41
CA GLY A 128 -2.32 -2.90 6.82
C GLY A 128 -3.78 -2.51 7.09
N HIS A 129 -4.53 -2.12 6.08
CA HIS A 129 -5.92 -1.69 6.19
C HIS A 129 -6.93 -2.77 5.82
N PHE A 130 -6.48 -3.93 5.36
CA PHE A 130 -7.33 -5.06 5.00
C PHE A 130 -7.25 -6.16 6.05
N LEU A 131 -8.41 -6.73 6.38
CA LEU A 131 -8.46 -7.93 7.18
C LEU A 131 -7.97 -9.13 6.36
N PRO A 132 -7.35 -10.15 6.97
CA PRO A 132 -6.91 -11.34 6.24
C PRO A 132 -8.00 -11.98 5.37
N ARG A 133 -9.26 -11.99 5.84
CA ARG A 133 -10.40 -12.49 5.08
C ARG A 133 -10.79 -11.66 3.85
N GLU A 134 -10.29 -10.43 3.74
CA GLU A 134 -10.56 -9.52 2.60
C GLU A 134 -9.53 -9.66 1.48
N LEU A 135 -8.35 -10.20 1.80
CA LEU A 135 -7.24 -10.34 0.85
C LEU A 135 -7.57 -11.18 -0.39
N PRO A 136 -8.26 -12.34 -0.28
CA PRO A 136 -8.63 -13.11 -1.47
C PRO A 136 -9.47 -12.29 -2.46
N GLY A 137 -10.47 -11.55 -1.95
CA GLY A 137 -11.30 -10.68 -2.78
C GLY A 137 -10.52 -9.53 -3.40
N LEU A 138 -9.65 -8.88 -2.60
CA LEU A 138 -8.77 -7.82 -3.09
C LEU A 138 -7.86 -8.31 -4.22
N PHE A 139 -7.21 -9.45 -4.05
CA PHE A 139 -6.30 -9.99 -5.07
C PHE A 139 -7.05 -10.46 -6.32
N ALA A 140 -8.27 -10.96 -6.18
CA ALA A 140 -9.14 -11.28 -7.32
C ALA A 140 -9.51 -10.01 -8.10
N GLN A 141 -9.80 -8.88 -7.44
CA GLN A 141 -10.06 -7.59 -8.11
C GLN A 141 -8.83 -7.11 -8.87
N VAL A 142 -7.65 -7.16 -8.25
CA VAL A 142 -6.39 -6.78 -8.93
C VAL A 142 -6.13 -7.71 -10.12
N HIS A 143 -6.33 -9.03 -9.95
CA HIS A 143 -6.18 -9.98 -11.05
C HIS A 143 -7.12 -9.65 -12.21
N SER A 144 -8.39 -9.34 -11.93
CA SER A 144 -9.36 -8.96 -12.96
C SER A 144 -8.99 -7.66 -13.68
N ALA A 145 -8.46 -6.67 -12.96
CA ALA A 145 -8.05 -5.38 -13.52
C ALA A 145 -6.85 -5.47 -14.47
N LEU A 146 -5.93 -6.40 -14.20
CA LEU A 146 -4.73 -6.61 -15.01
C LEU A 146 -5.05 -7.26 -16.35
N ARG A 147 -4.30 -6.93 -17.41
CA ARG A 147 -4.25 -7.70 -18.66
C ARG A 147 -3.51 -9.02 -18.44
N PRO A 148 -3.72 -10.04 -19.32
CA PRO A 148 -2.83 -11.19 -19.36
C PRO A 148 -1.36 -10.76 -19.46
N GLY A 149 -0.48 -11.33 -18.64
CA GLY A 149 0.92 -10.92 -18.55
C GLY A 149 1.19 -9.70 -17.67
N GLY A 150 0.15 -8.97 -17.24
CA GLY A 150 0.24 -7.82 -16.35
C GLY A 150 0.76 -8.18 -14.95
N ARG A 151 1.23 -7.19 -14.22
CA ARG A 151 1.93 -7.38 -12.95
C ARG A 151 1.32 -6.56 -11.84
N PHE A 152 1.18 -7.18 -10.68
CA PHE A 152 0.91 -6.51 -9.41
C PHE A 152 2.17 -6.50 -8.55
N VAL A 153 2.61 -5.32 -8.13
CA VAL A 153 3.92 -5.14 -7.48
C VAL A 153 3.78 -4.30 -6.21
N PHE A 154 4.39 -4.76 -5.13
CA PHE A 154 4.43 -4.02 -3.87
C PHE A 154 5.64 -4.42 -3.02
N PRO A 155 6.25 -3.46 -2.29
CA PRO A 155 7.33 -3.75 -1.35
C PRO A 155 6.78 -4.30 -0.02
N VAL A 156 7.50 -5.25 0.56
CA VAL A 156 7.20 -5.80 1.89
C VAL A 156 8.46 -5.73 2.75
N ALA A 157 8.37 -5.01 3.87
CA ALA A 157 9.40 -5.02 4.88
C ALA A 157 9.39 -6.34 5.66
N ALA A 158 10.56 -6.81 6.05
CA ALA A 158 10.65 -7.98 6.91
C ALA A 158 10.09 -7.65 8.32
N PRO A 159 9.25 -8.51 8.92
CA PRO A 159 8.65 -8.26 10.22
C PRO A 159 9.71 -8.06 11.30
N PRO A 160 9.45 -7.21 12.31
CA PRO A 160 10.37 -7.06 13.44
C PRO A 160 10.61 -8.41 14.13
N ARG A 161 11.81 -8.60 14.69
CA ARG A 161 12.13 -9.81 15.46
C ARG A 161 11.41 -9.80 16.80
N PRO A 162 10.98 -10.96 17.34
CA PRO A 162 10.38 -11.03 18.67
C PRO A 162 11.29 -10.50 19.79
N SER A 163 12.61 -10.50 19.58
CA SER A 163 13.59 -9.94 20.49
C SER A 163 13.69 -8.40 20.47
N SER A 164 12.99 -7.72 19.53
CA SER A 164 13.07 -6.26 19.38
C SER A 164 11.93 -5.54 20.12
N PRO A 165 12.18 -4.38 20.74
CA PRO A 165 11.12 -3.56 21.32
C PRO A 165 10.02 -3.20 20.31
N ALA A 166 10.38 -2.97 19.04
CA ALA A 166 9.44 -2.67 17.97
C ALA A 166 8.39 -3.78 17.77
N TYR A 167 8.76 -5.06 17.92
CA TYR A 167 7.81 -6.16 17.83
C TYR A 167 6.70 -6.05 18.89
N TRP A 168 7.08 -5.80 20.13
CA TRP A 168 6.15 -5.71 21.25
C TRP A 168 5.28 -4.45 21.19
N THR A 169 5.86 -3.33 20.74
CA THR A 169 5.11 -2.08 20.51
C THR A 169 4.02 -2.29 19.47
N LEU A 170 4.35 -2.91 18.33
CA LEU A 170 3.38 -3.20 17.26
C LEU A 170 2.33 -4.22 17.70
N LEU A 171 2.73 -5.24 18.48
CA LEU A 171 1.80 -6.22 19.04
C LEU A 171 0.82 -5.57 20.02
N GLY A 172 1.32 -4.70 20.90
CA GLY A 172 0.50 -3.95 21.85
C GLY A 172 -0.50 -3.04 21.14
N PHE A 173 -0.05 -2.32 20.10
CA PHE A 173 -0.93 -1.48 19.27
C PHE A 173 -2.03 -2.33 18.59
N ASP A 174 -1.67 -3.46 17.97
CA ASP A 174 -2.63 -4.38 17.33
C ASP A 174 -3.67 -4.87 18.34
N ALA A 175 -3.26 -5.23 19.57
CA ALA A 175 -4.16 -5.65 20.64
C ALA A 175 -5.14 -4.54 21.04
N VAL A 176 -4.65 -3.30 21.23
CA VAL A 176 -5.49 -2.13 21.54
C VAL A 176 -6.51 -1.88 20.43
N MET A 177 -6.10 -1.95 19.16
CA MET A 177 -7.00 -1.75 18.03
C MET A 177 -8.06 -2.85 17.91
N ARG A 178 -7.73 -4.11 18.24
CA ARG A 178 -8.71 -5.22 18.31
C ARG A 178 -9.76 -5.00 19.39
N VAL A 179 -9.35 -4.61 20.58
CA VAL A 179 -10.26 -4.26 21.68
C VAL A 179 -11.16 -3.08 21.27
N ARG A 180 -10.57 -2.01 20.72
CA ARG A 180 -11.32 -0.86 20.20
C ARG A 180 -12.38 -1.30 19.17
N ASN A 181 -12.02 -2.13 18.21
CA ASN A 181 -12.91 -2.59 17.15
C ASN A 181 -14.01 -3.55 17.64
N ALA A 182 -13.79 -4.25 18.76
CA ALA A 182 -14.82 -5.07 19.41
C ALA A 182 -15.90 -4.20 20.07
N VAL A 183 -15.52 -3.02 20.58
CA VAL A 183 -16.43 -2.13 21.33
C VAL A 183 -17.05 -1.05 20.45
N ARG A 184 -16.35 -0.59 19.40
CA ARG A 184 -16.76 0.54 18.56
C ARG A 184 -16.95 0.14 17.11
N ARG A 185 -17.99 0.72 16.47
CA ARG A 185 -18.25 0.61 15.03
C ARG A 185 -18.39 2.01 14.43
N PRO A 186 -17.94 2.24 13.18
CA PRO A 186 -17.28 1.28 12.28
C PRO A 186 -15.86 0.92 12.77
N PRO A 187 -15.34 -0.28 12.38
CA PRO A 187 -13.99 -0.68 12.75
C PRO A 187 -12.97 0.23 12.05
N PHE A 188 -11.94 0.64 12.80
CA PHE A 188 -10.75 1.26 12.24
C PHE A 188 -9.69 0.17 12.07
N VAL A 189 -9.40 -0.20 10.84
CA VAL A 189 -8.45 -1.27 10.54
C VAL A 189 -7.12 -0.64 10.18
N MET A 190 -6.14 -0.82 11.04
CA MET A 190 -4.75 -0.43 10.80
C MET A 190 -3.86 -1.45 11.50
N TYR A 191 -3.43 -2.45 10.75
CA TYR A 191 -2.52 -3.46 11.24
C TYR A 191 -1.11 -3.11 10.79
N TYR A 192 -0.28 -2.62 11.71
CA TYR A 192 1.15 -2.39 11.45
C TYR A 192 1.95 -3.70 11.38
N ARG A 193 1.32 -4.83 11.64
CA ARG A 193 1.97 -6.13 11.48
C ARG A 193 2.04 -6.46 10.01
N THR A 194 3.25 -6.51 9.51
CA THR A 194 3.52 -7.03 8.16
C THR A 194 2.98 -8.45 8.04
N PHE A 195 2.29 -8.72 6.93
CA PHE A 195 1.86 -10.06 6.59
C PHE A 195 3.02 -11.05 6.66
N ARG A 196 2.73 -12.27 7.08
CA ARG A 196 3.69 -13.35 6.84
C ARG A 196 3.79 -13.53 5.34
N LEU A 197 5.00 -13.40 4.80
CA LEU A 197 5.23 -13.43 3.35
C LEU A 197 4.70 -14.70 2.68
N GLY A 198 4.77 -15.86 3.39
CA GLY A 198 4.19 -17.11 2.92
C GLY A 198 2.67 -17.09 2.80
N ASP A 199 1.97 -16.34 3.67
CA ASP A 199 0.51 -16.22 3.59
C ASP A 199 0.11 -15.36 2.40
N VAL A 200 0.78 -14.21 2.21
CA VAL A 200 0.59 -13.34 1.03
C VAL A 200 0.81 -14.09 -0.26
N ARG A 201 1.89 -14.87 -0.34
CA ARG A 201 2.21 -15.66 -1.52
C ARG A 201 1.09 -16.66 -1.83
N ARG A 202 0.64 -17.44 -0.84
CA ARG A 202 -0.46 -18.40 -1.03
C ARG A 202 -1.74 -17.75 -1.51
N GLU A 203 -2.13 -16.60 -0.93
CA GLU A 203 -3.35 -15.90 -1.33
C GLU A 203 -3.26 -15.35 -2.77
N LEU A 204 -2.09 -14.84 -3.17
CA LEU A 204 -1.86 -14.41 -4.55
C LEU A 204 -1.88 -15.60 -5.53
N GLU A 205 -1.21 -16.70 -5.20
CA GLU A 205 -1.22 -17.93 -6.02
C GLU A 205 -2.63 -18.51 -6.13
N SER A 206 -3.42 -18.48 -5.04
CA SER A 206 -4.83 -18.89 -5.03
C SER A 206 -5.71 -17.97 -5.89
N ALA A 207 -5.34 -16.69 -6.04
CA ALA A 207 -6.02 -15.75 -6.92
C ALA A 207 -5.57 -15.86 -8.40
N GLY A 208 -4.70 -16.82 -8.76
CA GLY A 208 -4.27 -17.09 -10.12
C GLY A 208 -2.97 -16.39 -10.55
N PHE A 209 -2.22 -15.84 -9.61
CA PHE A 209 -0.94 -15.21 -9.92
C PHE A 209 0.23 -16.20 -9.86
N THR A 210 1.24 -15.96 -10.70
CA THR A 210 2.60 -16.47 -10.47
C THR A 210 3.37 -15.45 -9.66
N VAL A 211 3.98 -15.86 -8.53
CA VAL A 211 4.58 -14.94 -7.55
C VAL A 211 6.10 -15.07 -7.50
N GLU A 212 6.79 -13.96 -7.73
CA GLU A 212 8.24 -13.81 -7.55
C GLU A 212 8.53 -12.90 -6.35
N LEU A 213 9.57 -13.25 -5.58
CA LEU A 213 10.04 -12.50 -4.43
C LEU A 213 11.50 -12.10 -4.63
N ARG A 214 11.77 -10.83 -4.87
CA ARG A 214 13.13 -10.31 -5.03
C ARG A 214 13.58 -9.50 -3.81
N PRO A 215 14.82 -9.68 -3.30
CA PRO A 215 15.39 -8.77 -2.32
C PRO A 215 15.49 -7.35 -2.89
N LEU A 216 15.15 -6.35 -2.08
CA LEU A 216 15.50 -4.96 -2.33
C LEU A 216 16.85 -4.68 -1.66
N ALA A 217 17.92 -4.76 -2.47
CA ALA A 217 19.30 -4.70 -1.99
C ALA A 217 19.64 -3.40 -1.26
N GLU A 218 18.98 -2.30 -1.60
CA GLU A 218 19.13 -0.97 -1.01
C GLU A 218 18.84 -0.95 0.51
N PHE A 219 18.06 -1.93 1.01
CA PHE A 219 17.73 -2.05 2.43
C PHE A 219 18.67 -2.97 3.21
N GLY A 220 19.59 -3.66 2.51
CA GLY A 220 20.58 -4.53 3.11
C GLY A 220 20.00 -5.83 3.70
N LEU A 221 20.85 -6.55 4.41
CA LEU A 221 20.54 -7.83 5.02
C LEU A 221 20.41 -7.71 6.55
N ARG A 222 19.74 -8.65 7.14
CA ARG A 222 19.73 -8.91 8.59
C ARG A 222 20.97 -9.73 8.98
N ALA A 223 21.23 -9.85 10.28
CA ALA A 223 22.35 -10.65 10.81
C ALA A 223 22.28 -12.15 10.42
N ASP A 224 21.08 -12.65 10.11
CA ASP A 224 20.87 -14.03 9.64
C ASP A 224 20.97 -14.19 8.10
N GLY A 225 21.42 -13.15 7.38
CA GLY A 225 21.52 -13.13 5.93
C GLY A 225 20.19 -12.90 5.19
N SER A 226 19.06 -12.84 5.87
CA SER A 226 17.77 -12.57 5.22
C SER A 226 17.63 -11.10 4.84
N PRO A 227 16.98 -10.76 3.71
CA PRO A 227 16.79 -9.38 3.29
C PRO A 227 15.82 -8.63 4.22
N ARG A 228 16.11 -7.34 4.44
CA ARG A 228 15.26 -6.44 5.25
C ARG A 228 13.99 -6.02 4.55
N ALA A 229 13.99 -6.03 3.22
CA ALA A 229 12.82 -5.76 2.40
C ALA A 229 12.85 -6.62 1.13
N ARG A 230 11.68 -6.95 0.62
CA ARG A 230 11.49 -7.67 -0.64
C ARG A 230 10.47 -6.94 -1.50
N LEU A 231 10.65 -7.06 -2.79
CA LEU A 231 9.63 -6.73 -3.78
C LEU A 231 8.85 -8.01 -4.08
N VAL A 232 7.55 -7.96 -3.92
CA VAL A 232 6.61 -8.97 -4.39
C VAL A 232 6.19 -8.59 -5.80
N THR A 233 6.35 -9.48 -6.75
CA THR A 233 5.85 -9.33 -8.11
C THR A 233 4.91 -10.50 -8.39
N ALA A 234 3.63 -10.21 -8.52
CA ALA A 234 2.59 -11.17 -8.86
C ALA A 234 2.16 -10.95 -10.31
N ARG A 235 2.40 -11.93 -11.19
CA ARG A 235 2.09 -11.85 -12.62
C ARG A 235 0.81 -12.62 -12.93
N ARG A 236 -0.11 -11.97 -13.65
CA ARG A 236 -1.28 -12.63 -14.24
C ARG A 236 -0.83 -13.50 -15.42
N GLY A 237 -1.22 -14.78 -15.44
CA GLY A 237 -1.02 -15.68 -16.57
C GLY A 237 -1.76 -15.25 -17.84
#